data_2824363623138db4cd6fe1c3e6f730c3
#
_entry.id   2824363623138db4cd6fe1c3e6f730c3
#
_cell.length_a   1.000
_cell.length_b   1.000
_cell.length_c   1.000
_cell.angle_alpha   90.00
_cell.angle_beta   90.00
_cell.angle_gamma   90.00
#
_symmetry.space_group_name_H-M   'P 1'
#
loop_
_entity.id
_entity.type
_entity.pdbx_description
1 polymer ?
#
loop_
_entity_poly.entity_id
_entity_poly.type
_entity_poly.pdbx_seq_one_letter_code
_entity_poly.pdbx_strand_id
1 'polypeptide(L)'
;MANVLIAGCGYVGTALGVRLAGAGHTVWGLRRSAEGLPPGICLFVSDLSPPETLQTLPPALAAVFYTAAPNGVDDAAYRAIYVDGLRYVLEALVRQHQSPQRVLLTSSTAVYAQSGGEWVDETSPTEPQHFTGRRVLEGERMLLDGPFPATVLRLGGIYGPGRTSLIERVRQGLAACREGPPLYTNRIHRDDCAGALHHLMTLPQPDSHYIGVDH
;
A
#
# COMPACT_ATOMS: atom_id res chain seq x y z
N MET A 1 -2.35 21.72 -7.17
CA MET A 1 -1.23 20.99 -7.80
C MET A 1 -0.23 20.67 -6.70
N ALA A 2 0.21 19.43 -6.55
CA ALA A 2 1.10 18.99 -5.48
C ALA A 2 2.16 18.04 -6.04
N ASN A 3 3.36 18.02 -5.43
CA ASN A 3 4.38 17.01 -5.69
C ASN A 3 4.08 15.79 -4.81
N VAL A 4 4.01 14.62 -5.42
CA VAL A 4 3.63 13.38 -4.76
C VAL A 4 4.66 12.29 -5.05
N LEU A 5 5.08 11.56 -4.03
CA LEU A 5 5.90 10.36 -4.16
C LEU A 5 5.04 9.11 -3.96
N ILE A 6 5.17 8.16 -4.87
CA ILE A 6 4.62 6.81 -4.73
C ILE A 6 5.80 5.85 -4.53
N ALA A 7 6.08 5.52 -3.28
CA ALA A 7 7.09 4.54 -2.90
C ALA A 7 6.54 3.11 -3.12
N GLY A 8 7.09 2.41 -4.10
CA GLY A 8 6.57 1.15 -4.59
C GLY A 8 5.56 1.33 -5.73
N CYS A 9 5.93 2.06 -6.78
CA CYS A 9 5.08 2.31 -7.96
C CYS A 9 4.94 1.04 -8.82
N GLY A 10 4.30 0.03 -8.22
CA GLY A 10 3.93 -1.26 -8.83
C GLY A 10 2.46 -1.30 -9.22
N TYR A 11 1.76 -2.40 -8.90
CA TYR A 11 0.40 -2.67 -9.38
C TYR A 11 -0.63 -1.61 -8.97
N VAL A 12 -0.73 -1.31 -7.67
CA VAL A 12 -1.64 -0.27 -7.15
C VAL A 12 -1.04 1.12 -7.38
N GLY A 13 0.27 1.27 -7.10
CA GLY A 13 0.94 2.57 -7.21
C GLY A 13 0.91 3.15 -8.62
N THR A 14 0.98 2.32 -9.67
CA THR A 14 0.86 2.78 -11.06
C THR A 14 -0.56 3.28 -11.37
N ALA A 15 -1.59 2.55 -10.93
CA ALA A 15 -2.99 2.98 -11.12
C ALA A 15 -3.26 4.31 -10.39
N LEU A 16 -2.76 4.44 -9.16
CA LEU A 16 -2.82 5.69 -8.39
C LEU A 16 -2.07 6.82 -9.12
N GLY A 17 -0.87 6.54 -9.61
CA GLY A 17 -0.04 7.53 -10.31
C GLY A 17 -0.71 8.11 -11.55
N VAL A 18 -1.34 7.26 -12.37
CA VAL A 18 -2.13 7.70 -13.54
C VAL A 18 -3.28 8.61 -13.10
N ARG A 19 -4.00 8.22 -12.05
CA ARG A 19 -5.12 9.00 -11.51
C ARG A 19 -4.68 10.37 -10.98
N LEU A 20 -3.59 10.42 -10.22
CA LEU A 20 -3.04 11.66 -9.67
C LEU A 20 -2.48 12.58 -10.76
N ALA A 21 -1.77 12.03 -11.75
CA ALA A 21 -1.28 12.79 -12.89
C ALA A 21 -2.44 13.38 -13.70
N GLY A 22 -3.51 12.61 -13.93
CA GLY A 22 -4.74 13.08 -14.57
C GLY A 22 -5.47 14.18 -13.78
N ALA A 23 -5.28 14.22 -12.47
CA ALA A 23 -5.77 15.30 -11.58
C ALA A 23 -4.83 16.52 -11.51
N GLY A 24 -3.74 16.53 -12.28
CA GLY A 24 -2.81 17.65 -12.40
C GLY A 24 -1.72 17.71 -11.33
N HIS A 25 -1.47 16.60 -10.60
CA HIS A 25 -0.34 16.52 -9.68
C HIS A 25 0.96 16.15 -10.40
N THR A 26 2.10 16.58 -9.87
CA THR A 26 3.42 16.07 -10.26
C THR A 26 3.69 14.79 -9.51
N VAL A 27 3.76 13.66 -10.21
CA VAL A 27 3.85 12.33 -9.60
C VAL A 27 5.21 11.70 -9.84
N TRP A 28 5.87 11.30 -8.79
CA TRP A 28 7.13 10.56 -8.81
C TRP A 28 6.87 9.12 -8.41
N GLY A 29 7.13 8.19 -9.33
CA GLY A 29 6.97 6.76 -9.09
C GLY A 29 8.29 6.09 -8.76
N LEU A 30 8.51 5.73 -7.48
CA LEU A 30 9.68 5.00 -7.04
C LEU A 30 9.52 3.51 -7.30
N ARG A 31 10.44 2.93 -8.06
CA ARG A 31 10.53 1.50 -8.33
C ARG A 31 11.95 1.08 -8.68
N ARG A 32 12.27 -0.20 -8.53
CA ARG A 32 13.61 -0.75 -8.83
C ARG A 32 13.90 -0.88 -10.32
N SER A 33 12.88 -1.22 -11.11
CA SER A 33 13.03 -1.39 -12.55
C SER A 33 13.07 -0.03 -13.23
N ALA A 34 14.02 0.12 -14.17
CA ALA A 34 14.08 1.28 -15.06
C ALA A 34 13.06 1.23 -16.22
N GLU A 35 12.25 0.18 -16.32
CA GLU A 35 11.16 0.12 -17.30
C GLU A 35 10.19 1.28 -17.12
N GLY A 36 9.70 1.80 -18.25
CA GLY A 36 8.88 2.99 -18.27
C GLY A 36 7.59 2.86 -17.46
N LEU A 37 7.23 3.95 -16.80
CA LEU A 37 5.91 4.15 -16.23
C LEU A 37 4.98 4.78 -17.28
N PRO A 38 3.66 4.70 -17.10
CA PRO A 38 2.72 5.42 -17.95
C PRO A 38 3.04 6.91 -18.04
N PRO A 39 2.67 7.59 -19.14
CA PRO A 39 2.83 9.03 -19.28
C PRO A 39 2.24 9.79 -18.10
N GLY A 40 2.92 10.86 -17.68
CA GLY A 40 2.52 11.69 -16.54
C GLY A 40 3.11 11.24 -15.19
N ILE A 41 3.79 10.10 -15.13
CA ILE A 41 4.50 9.66 -13.92
C ILE A 41 6.00 9.77 -14.17
N CYS A 42 6.69 10.59 -13.39
CA CYS A 42 8.15 10.71 -13.42
C CYS A 42 8.77 9.48 -12.77
N LEU A 43 9.61 8.76 -13.51
CA LEU A 43 10.30 7.59 -12.97
C LEU A 43 11.41 8.01 -11.99
N PHE A 44 11.37 7.45 -10.79
CA PHE A 44 12.41 7.55 -9.78
C PHE A 44 12.95 6.15 -9.49
N VAL A 45 14.10 5.80 -10.10
CA VAL A 45 14.72 4.48 -9.94
C VAL A 45 15.43 4.43 -8.59
N SER A 46 14.92 3.60 -7.69
CA SER A 46 15.49 3.39 -6.36
C SER A 46 15.01 2.07 -5.77
N ASP A 47 15.73 1.55 -4.80
CA ASP A 47 15.31 0.41 -3.97
C ASP A 47 14.92 0.91 -2.57
N LEU A 48 13.88 0.34 -2.00
CA LEU A 48 13.45 0.65 -0.64
C LEU A 48 14.29 -0.06 0.42
N SER A 49 14.98 -1.16 0.03
CA SER A 49 15.68 -2.01 1.01
C SER A 49 17.02 -1.46 1.47
N PRO A 50 17.94 -0.96 0.61
CA PRO A 50 19.15 -0.31 1.13
C PRO A 50 18.91 1.21 1.27
N PRO A 51 19.13 1.78 2.48
CA PRO A 51 18.88 3.20 2.75
C PRO A 51 19.72 4.15 1.89
N GLU A 52 20.86 3.67 1.36
CA GLU A 52 21.77 4.44 0.51
C GLU A 52 21.11 4.86 -0.81
N THR A 53 20.11 4.15 -1.27
CA THR A 53 19.41 4.46 -2.53
C THR A 53 18.41 5.60 -2.40
N LEU A 54 18.07 6.01 -1.16
CA LEU A 54 17.12 7.07 -0.84
C LEU A 54 17.81 8.39 -0.43
N GLN A 55 19.06 8.60 -0.87
CA GLN A 55 19.82 9.80 -0.49
C GLN A 55 19.22 11.09 -1.02
N THR A 56 18.53 11.05 -2.17
CA THR A 56 17.94 12.23 -2.79
C THR A 56 16.52 11.92 -3.23
N LEU A 57 15.54 12.26 -2.40
CA LEU A 57 14.13 12.20 -2.79
C LEU A 57 13.75 13.43 -3.64
N PRO A 58 12.70 13.34 -4.47
CA PRO A 58 12.13 14.49 -5.13
C PRO A 58 11.80 15.61 -4.13
N PRO A 59 12.04 16.89 -4.46
CA PRO A 59 11.86 17.99 -3.51
C PRO A 59 10.40 18.35 -3.28
N ALA A 60 10.13 19.01 -2.16
CA ALA A 60 8.86 19.65 -1.82
C ALA A 60 7.65 18.68 -1.93
N LEU A 61 7.81 17.47 -1.39
CA LEU A 61 6.75 16.46 -1.37
C LEU A 61 5.60 16.91 -0.47
N ALA A 62 4.42 17.06 -1.06
CA ALA A 62 3.18 17.36 -0.33
C ALA A 62 2.53 16.09 0.24
N ALA A 63 2.67 14.96 -0.45
CA ALA A 63 2.18 13.67 0.03
C ALA A 63 3.12 12.52 -0.39
N VAL A 64 3.14 11.46 0.42
CA VAL A 64 3.85 10.23 0.13
C VAL A 64 2.88 9.07 0.26
N PHE A 65 2.82 8.23 -0.77
CA PHE A 65 2.08 6.97 -0.76
C PHE A 65 3.06 5.82 -0.68
N TYR A 66 2.96 5.02 0.35
CA TYR A 66 3.72 3.78 0.46
C TYR A 66 2.85 2.61 -0.01
N THR A 67 3.08 2.15 -1.24
CA THR A 67 2.30 1.11 -1.91
C THR A 67 3.14 -0.11 -2.29
N ALA A 68 4.33 -0.22 -1.68
CA ALA A 68 5.23 -1.33 -1.92
C ALA A 68 4.66 -2.64 -1.36
N ALA A 69 4.90 -3.73 -2.08
CA ALA A 69 4.53 -5.08 -1.66
C ALA A 69 5.76 -5.99 -1.77
N PRO A 70 5.88 -7.01 -0.89
CA PRO A 70 7.01 -7.93 -0.95
C PRO A 70 6.97 -8.80 -2.21
N ASN A 71 8.15 -9.18 -2.71
CA ASN A 71 8.27 -10.12 -3.82
C ASN A 71 8.32 -11.58 -3.38
N GLY A 72 8.55 -11.83 -2.07
CA GLY A 72 8.58 -13.14 -1.45
C GLY A 72 7.40 -13.34 -0.51
N VAL A 73 7.19 -14.57 -0.09
CA VAL A 73 6.12 -14.98 0.83
C VAL A 73 6.66 -15.42 2.20
N ASP A 74 7.89 -15.01 2.55
CA ASP A 74 8.54 -15.30 3.82
C ASP A 74 8.60 -14.06 4.74
N ASP A 75 8.92 -14.29 6.01
CA ASP A 75 8.96 -13.24 7.04
C ASP A 75 10.00 -12.16 6.74
N ALA A 76 11.16 -12.54 6.18
CA ALA A 76 12.23 -11.61 5.87
C ALA A 76 11.81 -10.63 4.75
N ALA A 77 11.15 -11.14 3.70
CA ALA A 77 10.63 -10.31 2.61
C ALA A 77 9.55 -9.33 3.08
N TYR A 78 8.65 -9.79 3.97
CA TYR A 78 7.64 -8.91 4.56
C TYR A 78 8.24 -7.86 5.47
N ARG A 79 9.20 -8.24 6.33
CA ARG A 79 9.93 -7.30 7.18
C ARG A 79 10.66 -6.24 6.34
N ALA A 80 11.40 -6.68 5.32
CA ALA A 80 12.17 -5.78 4.46
C ALA A 80 11.32 -4.68 3.81
N ILE A 81 10.06 -4.98 3.47
CA ILE A 81 9.17 -4.00 2.83
C ILE A 81 8.33 -3.25 3.86
N TYR A 82 7.58 -3.94 4.73
CA TYR A 82 6.62 -3.26 5.60
C TYR A 82 7.26 -2.57 6.81
N VAL A 83 8.46 -2.99 7.20
CA VAL A 83 9.16 -2.40 8.35
C VAL A 83 10.39 -1.61 7.89
N ASP A 84 11.38 -2.28 7.33
CA ASP A 84 12.67 -1.65 7.06
C ASP A 84 12.56 -0.63 5.91
N GLY A 85 11.93 -0.96 4.79
CA GLY A 85 11.76 -0.07 3.66
C GLY A 85 10.90 1.15 3.98
N LEU A 86 9.82 0.96 4.74
CA LEU A 86 9.00 2.07 5.22
C LEU A 86 9.81 2.99 6.13
N ARG A 87 10.56 2.43 7.09
CA ARG A 87 11.44 3.18 7.98
C ARG A 87 12.45 4.01 7.19
N TYR A 88 13.11 3.43 6.18
CA TYR A 88 14.10 4.14 5.36
C TYR A 88 13.48 5.32 4.59
N VAL A 89 12.25 5.18 4.10
CA VAL A 89 11.55 6.31 3.45
C VAL A 89 11.28 7.43 4.47
N LEU A 90 10.78 7.10 5.67
CA LEU A 90 10.52 8.09 6.72
C LEU A 90 11.81 8.78 7.18
N GLU A 91 12.88 8.02 7.40
CA GLU A 91 14.21 8.57 7.73
C GLU A 91 14.77 9.46 6.63
N ALA A 92 14.57 9.10 5.36
CA ALA A 92 14.99 9.92 4.23
C ALA A 92 14.24 11.25 4.16
N LEU A 93 12.94 11.25 4.43
CA LEU A 93 12.14 12.48 4.53
C LEU A 93 12.65 13.40 5.65
N VAL A 94 12.90 12.84 6.84
CA VAL A 94 13.46 13.61 7.98
C VAL A 94 14.84 14.17 7.63
N ARG A 95 15.76 13.34 7.15
CA ARG A 95 17.13 13.73 6.80
C ARG A 95 17.18 14.85 5.76
N GLN A 96 16.21 14.85 4.84
CA GLN A 96 16.12 15.85 3.77
C GLN A 96 15.18 17.02 4.11
N HIS A 97 14.81 17.16 5.38
CA HIS A 97 13.95 18.25 5.89
C HIS A 97 12.64 18.41 5.11
N GLN A 98 12.08 17.29 4.63
CA GLN A 98 10.78 17.29 3.97
C GLN A 98 9.66 17.18 5.00
N SER A 99 8.57 17.88 4.76
CA SER A 99 7.41 17.90 5.66
C SER A 99 6.12 17.63 4.87
N PRO A 100 5.93 16.39 4.37
CA PRO A 100 4.71 16.05 3.67
C PRO A 100 3.50 16.27 4.59
N GLN A 101 2.43 16.82 4.02
CA GLN A 101 1.17 17.01 4.74
C GLN A 101 0.52 15.67 5.11
N ARG A 102 0.91 14.58 4.41
CA ARG A 102 0.39 13.23 4.67
C ARG A 102 1.31 12.15 4.12
N VAL A 103 1.43 11.08 4.91
CA VAL A 103 1.99 9.79 4.48
C VAL A 103 0.87 8.75 4.53
N LEU A 104 0.57 8.10 3.39
CA LEU A 104 -0.46 7.07 3.29
C LEU A 104 0.18 5.69 3.07
N LEU A 105 -0.19 4.73 3.90
CA LEU A 105 0.27 3.34 3.81
C LEU A 105 -0.84 2.44 3.27
N THR A 106 -0.56 1.67 2.22
CA THR A 106 -1.38 0.51 1.88
C THR A 106 -1.04 -0.64 2.80
N SER A 107 -1.96 -0.96 3.67
CA SER A 107 -1.92 -2.08 4.59
C SER A 107 -2.84 -3.21 4.10
N SER A 108 -3.13 -4.17 4.96
CA SER A 108 -3.92 -5.36 4.63
C SER A 108 -4.88 -5.70 5.76
N THR A 109 -6.06 -6.22 5.41
CA THR A 109 -6.99 -6.85 6.37
C THR A 109 -6.39 -8.10 7.06
N ALA A 110 -5.22 -8.57 6.64
CA ALA A 110 -4.47 -9.62 7.32
C ALA A 110 -4.01 -9.25 8.75
N VAL A 111 -4.15 -8.00 9.16
CA VAL A 111 -3.90 -7.55 10.55
C VAL A 111 -4.98 -8.03 11.52
N TYR A 112 -6.14 -8.43 11.03
CA TYR A 112 -7.23 -8.96 11.84
C TYR A 112 -7.09 -10.46 12.06
N ALA A 113 -7.50 -10.95 13.25
CA ALA A 113 -7.48 -12.36 13.60
C ALA A 113 -8.84 -13.05 13.39
N GLN A 114 -9.91 -12.28 13.30
CA GLN A 114 -11.28 -12.77 13.16
C GLN A 114 -11.42 -13.57 11.85
N SER A 115 -11.81 -14.83 11.94
CA SER A 115 -11.85 -15.76 10.80
C SER A 115 -13.12 -16.60 10.72
N GLY A 116 -14.01 -16.47 11.71
CA GLY A 116 -15.27 -17.24 11.79
C GLY A 116 -16.46 -16.54 11.14
N GLY A 117 -16.25 -15.42 10.41
CA GLY A 117 -17.33 -14.65 9.79
C GLY A 117 -17.76 -13.43 10.60
N GLU A 118 -17.03 -13.10 11.65
CA GLU A 118 -17.26 -11.90 12.42
C GLU A 118 -17.03 -10.64 11.57
N TRP A 119 -17.87 -9.66 11.74
CA TRP A 119 -17.66 -8.34 11.15
C TRP A 119 -16.52 -7.61 11.88
N VAL A 120 -15.69 -6.94 11.12
CA VAL A 120 -14.60 -6.09 11.63
C VAL A 120 -14.73 -4.69 11.06
N ASP A 121 -14.30 -3.71 11.85
CA ASP A 121 -14.17 -2.31 11.50
C ASP A 121 -12.77 -1.77 11.87
N GLU A 122 -12.55 -0.49 11.68
CA GLU A 122 -11.28 0.16 11.97
C GLU A 122 -10.88 0.12 13.45
N THR A 123 -11.86 -0.05 14.35
CA THR A 123 -11.67 -0.11 15.82
C THR A 123 -11.50 -1.55 16.34
N SER A 124 -11.75 -2.53 15.50
CA SER A 124 -11.66 -3.96 15.85
C SER A 124 -10.23 -4.35 16.24
N PRO A 125 -10.06 -5.28 17.22
CA PRO A 125 -8.73 -5.71 17.66
C PRO A 125 -7.89 -6.29 16.53
N THR A 126 -6.61 -5.86 16.47
CA THR A 126 -5.62 -6.35 15.50
C THR A 126 -4.63 -7.27 16.20
N GLU A 127 -4.85 -8.58 16.10
CA GLU A 127 -4.08 -9.64 16.75
C GLU A 127 -3.65 -10.72 15.74
N PRO A 128 -2.88 -10.36 14.70
CA PRO A 128 -2.58 -11.25 13.59
C PRO A 128 -1.83 -12.50 14.04
N GLN A 129 -2.31 -13.67 13.62
CA GLN A 129 -1.73 -14.96 13.96
C GLN A 129 -0.53 -15.31 13.05
N HIS A 130 -0.53 -14.80 11.81
CA HIS A 130 0.52 -15.06 10.82
C HIS A 130 1.56 -13.95 10.77
N PHE A 131 2.79 -14.28 10.41
CA PHE A 131 3.88 -13.30 10.28
C PHE A 131 3.53 -12.19 9.28
N THR A 132 2.80 -12.49 8.23
CA THR A 132 2.37 -11.51 7.22
C THR A 132 1.61 -10.35 7.85
N GLY A 133 0.55 -10.64 8.61
CA GLY A 133 -0.20 -9.62 9.34
C GLY A 133 0.62 -8.94 10.42
N ARG A 134 1.50 -9.68 11.14
CA ARG A 134 2.37 -9.11 12.17
C ARG A 134 3.33 -8.05 11.61
N ARG A 135 3.96 -8.31 10.45
CA ARG A 135 4.88 -7.34 9.82
C ARG A 135 4.14 -6.14 9.26
N VAL A 136 2.95 -6.34 8.70
CA VAL A 136 2.11 -5.23 8.25
C VAL A 136 1.71 -4.35 9.43
N LEU A 137 1.24 -4.94 10.55
CA LEU A 137 0.84 -4.20 11.75
C LEU A 137 2.04 -3.48 12.42
N GLU A 138 3.23 -4.07 12.39
CA GLU A 138 4.47 -3.42 12.85
C GLU A 138 4.75 -2.15 12.05
N GLY A 139 4.59 -2.20 10.72
CA GLY A 139 4.72 -1.03 9.86
C GLY A 139 3.64 0.03 10.09
N GLU A 140 2.37 -0.37 10.31
CA GLU A 140 1.30 0.56 10.66
C GLU A 140 1.65 1.37 11.92
N ARG A 141 2.04 0.67 12.99
CA ARG A 141 2.40 1.29 14.28
C ARG A 141 3.57 2.25 14.13
N MET A 142 4.64 1.79 13.48
CA MET A 142 5.82 2.64 13.23
C MET A 142 5.47 3.91 12.45
N LEU A 143 4.59 3.83 11.45
CA LEU A 143 4.16 4.98 10.68
C LEU A 143 3.34 5.95 11.52
N LEU A 144 2.37 5.45 12.27
CA LEU A 144 1.45 6.27 13.08
C LEU A 144 2.13 6.92 14.29
N ASP A 145 3.14 6.24 14.87
CA ASP A 145 3.99 6.79 15.93
C ASP A 145 5.09 7.72 15.39
N GLY A 146 5.19 7.85 14.06
CA GLY A 146 6.22 8.62 13.36
C GLY A 146 5.97 10.13 13.35
N PRO A 147 6.91 10.90 12.76
CA PRO A 147 6.88 12.37 12.82
C PRO A 147 5.96 13.04 11.79
N PHE A 148 5.27 12.28 10.94
CA PHE A 148 4.43 12.83 9.87
C PHE A 148 2.95 12.53 10.09
N PRO A 149 2.03 13.42 9.67
CA PRO A 149 0.61 13.08 9.62
C PRO A 149 0.41 11.84 8.73
N ALA A 150 -0.22 10.81 9.27
CA ALA A 150 -0.29 9.50 8.63
C ALA A 150 -1.71 8.93 8.57
N THR A 151 -1.98 8.15 7.53
CA THR A 151 -3.23 7.41 7.34
C THR A 151 -2.92 6.02 6.78
N VAL A 152 -3.54 5.01 7.35
CA VAL A 152 -3.42 3.61 6.95
C VAL A 152 -4.69 3.18 6.23
N LEU A 153 -4.54 2.57 5.05
CA LEU A 153 -5.64 1.95 4.32
C LEU A 153 -5.46 0.43 4.31
N ARG A 154 -6.25 -0.29 5.12
CA ARG A 154 -6.27 -1.76 5.20
C ARG A 154 -7.09 -2.32 4.06
N LEU A 155 -6.43 -2.89 3.07
CA LEU A 155 -7.06 -3.39 1.85
C LEU A 155 -7.38 -4.88 1.95
N GLY A 156 -8.52 -5.28 1.40
CA GLY A 156 -8.83 -6.67 1.09
C GLY A 156 -7.93 -7.25 0.01
N GLY A 157 -8.16 -8.48 -0.38
CA GLY A 157 -7.42 -9.12 -1.47
C GLY A 157 -7.60 -8.36 -2.79
N ILE A 158 -6.54 -7.77 -3.32
CA ILE A 158 -6.61 -6.90 -4.50
C ILE A 158 -6.71 -7.72 -5.77
N TYR A 159 -7.71 -7.44 -6.59
CA TYR A 159 -7.91 -8.02 -7.92
C TYR A 159 -8.02 -6.94 -9.00
N GLY A 160 -8.11 -7.36 -10.28
CA GLY A 160 -8.28 -6.44 -11.40
C GLY A 160 -7.41 -6.82 -12.61
N PRO A 161 -7.20 -5.93 -13.58
CA PRO A 161 -6.44 -6.20 -14.79
C PRO A 161 -5.06 -6.81 -14.49
N GLY A 162 -4.76 -7.96 -15.11
CA GLY A 162 -3.51 -8.70 -14.90
C GLY A 162 -3.44 -9.54 -13.61
N ARG A 163 -4.43 -9.48 -12.71
CA ARG A 163 -4.58 -10.35 -11.52
C ARG A 163 -5.89 -11.13 -11.61
N THR A 164 -5.96 -12.03 -12.58
CA THR A 164 -7.15 -12.82 -12.94
C THR A 164 -7.03 -14.31 -12.57
N SER A 165 -6.06 -14.68 -11.75
CA SER A 165 -5.73 -16.08 -11.46
C SER A 165 -6.93 -16.90 -10.95
N LEU A 166 -7.80 -16.32 -10.12
CA LEU A 166 -9.01 -17.00 -9.65
C LEU A 166 -10.00 -17.23 -10.80
N ILE A 167 -10.21 -16.22 -11.63
CA ILE A 167 -11.09 -16.30 -12.80
C ILE A 167 -10.58 -17.36 -13.77
N GLU A 168 -9.28 -17.38 -14.04
CA GLU A 168 -8.67 -18.37 -14.93
C GLU A 168 -8.79 -19.80 -14.36
N ARG A 169 -8.61 -20.00 -13.06
CA ARG A 169 -8.83 -21.30 -12.43
C ARG A 169 -10.27 -21.79 -12.59
N VAL A 170 -11.26 -20.89 -12.45
CA VAL A 170 -12.68 -21.23 -12.69
C VAL A 170 -12.90 -21.60 -14.15
N ARG A 171 -12.40 -20.81 -15.10
CA ARG A 171 -12.51 -21.06 -16.54
C ARG A 171 -11.90 -22.41 -16.95
N GLN A 172 -10.80 -22.80 -16.30
CA GLN A 172 -10.09 -24.06 -16.58
C GLN A 172 -10.70 -25.27 -15.84
N GLY A 173 -11.77 -25.08 -15.05
CA GLY A 173 -12.36 -26.15 -14.24
C GLY A 173 -11.46 -26.60 -13.06
N LEU A 174 -10.46 -25.82 -12.70
CA LEU A 174 -9.50 -26.11 -11.61
C LEU A 174 -9.92 -25.51 -10.27
N ALA A 175 -11.02 -24.77 -10.23
CA ALA A 175 -11.56 -24.26 -8.99
C ALA A 175 -12.21 -25.39 -8.20
N ALA A 176 -11.87 -25.49 -6.92
CA ALA A 176 -12.48 -26.41 -5.99
C ALA A 176 -12.97 -25.66 -4.76
N CYS A 177 -14.18 -25.97 -4.32
CA CYS A 177 -14.70 -25.54 -3.03
C CYS A 177 -14.26 -26.56 -1.97
N ARG A 178 -13.78 -26.07 -0.84
CA ARG A 178 -13.51 -26.94 0.31
C ARG A 178 -14.84 -27.39 0.93
N GLU A 179 -14.91 -28.67 1.26
CA GLU A 179 -15.93 -29.14 2.18
C GLU A 179 -15.56 -28.69 3.60
N GLY A 180 -16.52 -28.21 4.38
CA GLY A 180 -16.31 -27.75 5.76
C GLY A 180 -16.88 -26.34 6.02
N PRO A 181 -16.45 -25.70 7.11
CA PRO A 181 -16.93 -24.37 7.44
C PRO A 181 -16.60 -23.36 6.33
N PRO A 182 -17.46 -22.35 6.11
CA PRO A 182 -17.27 -21.36 5.06
C PRO A 182 -15.95 -20.59 5.25
N LEU A 183 -15.25 -20.31 4.15
CA LEU A 183 -14.09 -19.46 4.14
C LEU A 183 -14.54 -18.04 3.75
N TYR A 184 -14.50 -17.13 4.71
CA TYR A 184 -14.79 -15.72 4.47
C TYR A 184 -13.59 -15.04 3.83
N THR A 185 -13.82 -14.31 2.74
CA THR A 185 -12.79 -13.52 2.06
C THR A 185 -13.34 -12.15 1.72
N ASN A 186 -12.49 -11.15 1.78
CA ASN A 186 -12.78 -9.80 1.32
C ASN A 186 -11.91 -9.46 0.11
N ARG A 187 -12.41 -8.63 -0.78
CA ARG A 187 -11.75 -8.23 -2.02
C ARG A 187 -11.92 -6.74 -2.25
N ILE A 188 -11.06 -6.19 -3.09
CA ILE A 188 -11.17 -4.83 -3.60
C ILE A 188 -10.56 -4.75 -5.00
N HIS A 189 -11.20 -4.01 -5.91
CA HIS A 189 -10.63 -3.79 -7.22
C HIS A 189 -9.44 -2.81 -7.15
N ARG A 190 -8.41 -3.02 -7.98
CA ARG A 190 -7.22 -2.18 -8.05
C ARG A 190 -7.52 -0.70 -8.21
N ASP A 191 -8.48 -0.37 -9.08
CA ASP A 191 -8.79 1.01 -9.39
C ASP A 191 -9.57 1.70 -8.25
N ASP A 192 -10.27 0.91 -7.43
CA ASP A 192 -10.91 1.38 -6.19
C ASP A 192 -9.87 1.61 -5.08
N CYS A 193 -8.83 0.77 -5.00
CA CYS A 193 -7.67 1.07 -4.14
C CYS A 193 -7.05 2.43 -4.50
N ALA A 194 -6.83 2.68 -5.79
CA ALA A 194 -6.28 3.95 -6.27
C ALA A 194 -7.25 5.12 -6.02
N GLY A 195 -8.55 4.88 -6.19
CA GLY A 195 -9.60 5.86 -5.88
C GLY A 195 -9.64 6.24 -4.41
N ALA A 196 -9.63 5.25 -3.52
CA ALA A 196 -9.61 5.45 -2.09
C ALA A 196 -8.37 6.22 -1.61
N LEU A 197 -7.17 5.82 -2.08
CA LEU A 197 -5.92 6.53 -1.75
C LEU A 197 -5.94 7.99 -2.20
N HIS A 198 -6.42 8.26 -3.43
CA HIS A 198 -6.56 9.63 -3.92
C HIS A 198 -7.57 10.41 -3.08
N HIS A 199 -8.71 9.83 -2.75
CA HIS A 199 -9.73 10.47 -1.89
C HIS A 199 -9.16 10.82 -0.52
N LEU A 200 -8.49 9.87 0.15
CA LEU A 200 -7.88 10.08 1.46
C LEU A 200 -6.83 11.20 1.45
N MET A 201 -6.10 11.39 0.34
CA MET A 201 -5.19 12.53 0.19
C MET A 201 -5.93 13.87 0.22
N THR A 202 -7.17 13.94 -0.26
CA THR A 202 -7.94 15.18 -0.37
C THR A 202 -8.72 15.55 0.89
N LEU A 203 -8.90 14.61 1.82
CA LEU A 203 -9.64 14.87 3.06
C LEU A 203 -8.86 15.87 3.93
N PRO A 204 -9.52 16.90 4.49
CA PRO A 204 -8.85 17.86 5.38
C PRO A 204 -8.30 17.20 6.65
N GLN A 205 -9.07 16.34 7.26
CA GLN A 205 -8.74 15.61 8.50
C GLN A 205 -9.20 14.16 8.38
N PRO A 206 -8.42 13.29 7.72
CA PRO A 206 -8.74 11.86 7.70
C PRO A 206 -8.43 11.23 9.05
N ASP A 207 -9.17 10.17 9.34
CA ASP A 207 -8.84 9.28 10.45
C ASP A 207 -7.52 8.55 10.22
N SER A 208 -7.01 7.93 11.27
CA SER A 208 -5.76 7.17 11.21
C SER A 208 -5.87 5.89 10.40
N HIS A 209 -7.05 5.26 10.38
CA HIS A 209 -7.30 3.98 9.73
C HIS A 209 -8.56 4.00 8.89
N TYR A 210 -8.53 3.26 7.78
CA TYR A 210 -9.67 2.93 6.92
C TYR A 210 -9.56 1.50 6.43
N ILE A 211 -10.70 0.85 6.21
CA ILE A 211 -10.79 -0.45 5.55
C ILE A 211 -11.33 -0.25 4.14
N GLY A 212 -10.64 -0.86 3.16
CA GLY A 212 -11.04 -0.86 1.76
C GLY A 212 -11.43 -2.26 1.29
N VAL A 213 -12.72 -2.48 1.05
CA VAL A 213 -13.29 -3.73 0.52
C VAL A 213 -14.44 -3.41 -0.42
N ASP A 214 -14.71 -4.30 -1.38
CA ASP A 214 -15.90 -4.25 -2.22
C ASP A 214 -17.11 -4.82 -1.44
N HIS A 215 -18.31 -4.44 -1.88
CA HIS A 215 -19.58 -4.99 -1.40
C HIS A 215 -19.96 -6.27 -2.14
#